data_96b18f63c46de66afbb2a4608e4e0d0a
#
_entry.id   96b18f63c46de66afbb2a4608e4e0d0a
#
_cell.length_a   1.000
_cell.length_b   1.000
_cell.length_c   1.000
_cell.angle_alpha   90.00
_cell.angle_beta   90.00
_cell.angle_gamma   90.00
#
_symmetry.space_group_name_H-M   'P 1'
#
loop_
_entity.id
_entity.type
_entity.pdbx_description
1 polymer ?
#
loop_
_entity_poly.entity_id
_entity_poly.type
_entity_poly.pdbx_seq_one_letter_code
_entity_poly.pdbx_strand_id
1 'polypeptide(L)'
;MSTTHPTPDDRAQKPSTFEPPDLTGWLGAHDIMRTQFSMLADAAGDVSTSETDRIAALEDHLAFMTRRLEWHHHHEDDDVWPTLRSADPSLTDLLEDMEQDHGRLEHLLAVTADRGVALHNRAPALRDLRRELAAHLDREEAEVVPAIRRIIPASAWALGDERFQAELGADRAITLTWIIGHLPPPARAEFLATLPPAVRGLYRTVWRPDHIRQVRLMYGADAARSL
;
A
#
# COMPACT_ATOMS: atom_id res chain seq x y z
N MET A 1 -58.36 31.25 24.82
CA MET A 1 -57.04 31.36 24.15
C MET A 1 -56.19 30.20 24.66
N SER A 2 -56.19 29.07 23.93
CA SER A 2 -55.39 27.87 24.26
C SER A 2 -54.12 27.94 23.50
N THR A 3 -52.99 28.02 24.20
CA THR A 3 -51.64 27.91 23.62
C THR A 3 -51.20 26.44 23.60
N THR A 4 -51.24 25.85 22.44
CA THR A 4 -50.63 24.56 22.19
C THR A 4 -49.10 24.72 22.04
N HIS A 5 -48.34 24.12 22.96
CA HIS A 5 -46.89 23.95 22.84
C HIS A 5 -46.60 22.85 21.81
N PRO A 6 -45.62 23.03 20.90
CA PRO A 6 -45.16 21.95 20.05
C PRO A 6 -44.30 20.98 20.88
N THR A 7 -44.61 19.70 20.77
CA THR A 7 -43.79 18.57 21.26
C THR A 7 -42.43 18.54 20.56
N PRO A 8 -41.35 18.20 21.26
CA PRO A 8 -40.04 17.99 20.62
C PRO A 8 -40.09 16.80 19.65
N ASP A 9 -39.62 17.05 18.46
CA ASP A 9 -39.45 16.09 17.37
C ASP A 9 -38.49 14.95 17.81
N ASP A 10 -39.09 13.82 18.10
CA ASP A 10 -38.38 12.57 18.46
C ASP A 10 -37.84 11.97 17.17
N ARG A 11 -36.77 12.58 16.61
CA ARG A 11 -35.93 11.94 15.58
C ARG A 11 -35.16 10.82 16.24
N ALA A 12 -35.82 9.68 16.37
CA ALA A 12 -35.18 8.44 16.66
C ALA A 12 -34.06 8.22 15.61
N GLN A 13 -32.84 8.51 16.03
CA GLN A 13 -31.64 8.14 15.29
C GLN A 13 -31.69 6.61 15.12
N LYS A 14 -31.94 6.15 13.88
CA LYS A 14 -31.78 4.73 13.54
C LYS A 14 -30.42 4.27 14.07
N PRO A 15 -30.34 3.13 14.79
CA PRO A 15 -29.04 2.60 15.20
C PRO A 15 -28.19 2.44 13.94
N SER A 16 -27.03 3.06 13.92
CA SER A 16 -26.03 2.87 12.88
C SER A 16 -25.69 1.38 12.87
N THR A 17 -26.13 0.66 11.85
CA THR A 17 -25.74 -0.74 11.66
C THR A 17 -24.24 -0.72 11.39
N PHE A 18 -23.46 -1.44 12.21
CA PHE A 18 -22.03 -1.61 11.97
C PHE A 18 -21.85 -2.30 10.60
N GLU A 19 -21.07 -1.69 9.74
CA GLU A 19 -20.72 -2.19 8.43
C GLU A 19 -19.19 -2.38 8.41
N PRO A 20 -18.68 -3.60 8.17
CA PRO A 20 -17.24 -3.85 8.16
C PRO A 20 -16.58 -3.10 6.98
N PRO A 21 -15.28 -2.74 7.10
CA PRO A 21 -14.57 -2.05 6.03
C PRO A 21 -14.31 -2.98 4.85
N ASP A 22 -14.28 -2.39 3.64
CA ASP A 22 -13.72 -3.03 2.47
C ASP A 22 -12.18 -2.85 2.48
N LEU A 23 -11.47 -3.94 2.72
CA LEU A 23 -10.01 -3.97 2.79
C LEU A 23 -9.35 -4.39 1.45
N THR A 24 -10.12 -4.47 0.37
CA THR A 24 -9.61 -4.94 -0.93
C THR A 24 -8.41 -4.11 -1.41
N GLY A 25 -8.48 -2.78 -1.26
CA GLY A 25 -7.39 -1.88 -1.64
C GLY A 25 -6.14 -2.07 -0.79
N TRP A 26 -6.32 -2.24 0.51
CA TRP A 26 -5.23 -2.42 1.48
C TRP A 26 -4.52 -3.76 1.29
N LEU A 27 -5.27 -4.87 1.22
CA LEU A 27 -4.72 -6.19 0.91
C LEU A 27 -4.06 -6.22 -0.49
N GLY A 28 -4.60 -5.49 -1.45
CA GLY A 28 -3.96 -5.31 -2.76
C GLY A 28 -2.62 -4.57 -2.68
N ALA A 29 -2.47 -3.62 -1.75
CA ALA A 29 -1.19 -2.96 -1.49
C ALA A 29 -0.16 -3.95 -0.93
N HIS A 30 -0.55 -4.86 -0.02
CA HIS A 30 0.31 -5.94 0.47
C HIS A 30 0.83 -6.83 -0.66
N ASP A 31 -0.04 -7.27 -1.58
CA ASP A 31 0.36 -8.09 -2.73
C ASP A 31 1.34 -7.35 -3.64
N ILE A 32 1.12 -6.05 -3.86
CA ILE A 32 2.05 -5.20 -4.63
C ILE A 32 3.40 -5.13 -3.90
N MET A 33 3.42 -4.86 -2.61
CA MET A 33 4.66 -4.77 -1.81
C MET A 33 5.45 -6.07 -1.85
N ARG A 34 4.81 -7.23 -1.58
CA ARG A 34 5.45 -8.55 -1.70
C ARG A 34 6.08 -8.75 -3.08
N THR A 35 5.33 -8.48 -4.13
CA THR A 35 5.78 -8.67 -5.51
C THR A 35 6.94 -7.74 -5.84
N GLN A 36 6.82 -6.44 -5.53
CA GLN A 36 7.82 -5.45 -5.94
C GLN A 36 9.13 -5.61 -5.18
N PHE A 37 9.11 -5.85 -3.86
CA PHE A 37 10.33 -6.12 -3.11
C PHE A 37 10.99 -7.45 -3.50
N SER A 38 10.20 -8.46 -3.93
CA SER A 38 10.75 -9.68 -4.51
C SER A 38 11.49 -9.40 -5.83
N MET A 39 10.87 -8.68 -6.76
CA MET A 39 11.48 -8.33 -8.05
C MET A 39 12.71 -7.45 -7.87
N LEU A 40 12.70 -6.50 -6.94
CA LEU A 40 13.84 -5.65 -6.60
C LEU A 40 15.02 -6.46 -6.05
N ALA A 41 14.75 -7.40 -5.14
CA ALA A 41 15.79 -8.25 -4.55
C ALA A 41 16.49 -9.13 -5.61
N ASP A 42 15.72 -9.69 -6.54
CA ASP A 42 16.23 -10.52 -7.62
C ASP A 42 17.03 -9.67 -8.62
N ALA A 43 16.46 -8.52 -9.07
CA ALA A 43 17.11 -7.64 -10.03
C ALA A 43 18.42 -7.02 -9.46
N ALA A 44 18.44 -6.67 -8.17
CA ALA A 44 19.65 -6.16 -7.52
C ALA A 44 20.78 -7.20 -7.48
N GLY A 45 20.44 -8.49 -7.37
CA GLY A 45 21.42 -9.59 -7.43
C GLY A 45 22.00 -9.84 -8.81
N ASP A 46 21.21 -9.54 -9.86
CA ASP A 46 21.55 -9.87 -11.25
C ASP A 46 22.13 -8.68 -12.04
N VAL A 47 22.00 -7.44 -11.53
CA VAL A 47 22.44 -6.25 -12.26
C VAL A 47 23.94 -6.13 -12.32
N SER A 48 24.49 -5.93 -13.54
CA SER A 48 25.90 -5.61 -13.75
C SER A 48 26.19 -4.13 -13.49
N THR A 49 27.39 -3.83 -12.97
CA THR A 49 27.85 -2.45 -12.74
C THR A 49 27.90 -1.59 -14.01
N SER A 50 27.92 -2.21 -15.19
CA SER A 50 27.89 -1.53 -16.48
C SER A 50 26.49 -1.13 -16.95
N GLU A 51 25.42 -1.63 -16.31
CA GLU A 51 24.02 -1.35 -16.67
C GLU A 51 23.50 -0.09 -15.96
N THR A 52 24.16 1.05 -16.21
CA THR A 52 23.92 2.29 -15.46
C THR A 52 22.48 2.77 -15.49
N ASP A 53 21.81 2.71 -16.65
CA ASP A 53 20.41 3.14 -16.80
C ASP A 53 19.45 2.19 -16.05
N ARG A 54 19.73 0.89 -16.06
CA ARG A 54 18.97 -0.11 -15.31
C ARG A 54 19.15 0.09 -13.81
N ILE A 55 20.37 0.33 -13.36
CA ILE A 55 20.66 0.64 -11.95
C ILE A 55 19.89 1.88 -11.51
N ALA A 56 19.94 2.97 -12.28
CA ALA A 56 19.21 4.20 -11.96
C ALA A 56 17.70 3.96 -11.85
N ALA A 57 17.12 3.21 -12.78
CA ALA A 57 15.69 2.88 -12.74
C ALA A 57 15.33 2.01 -11.52
N LEU A 58 16.14 1.02 -11.17
CA LEU A 58 15.95 0.19 -9.99
C LEU A 58 16.07 1.00 -8.68
N GLU A 59 17.04 1.92 -8.61
CA GLU A 59 17.23 2.82 -7.46
C GLU A 59 16.03 3.75 -7.25
N ASP A 60 15.50 4.31 -8.32
CA ASP A 60 14.33 5.21 -8.25
C ASP A 60 13.07 4.43 -7.87
N HIS A 61 12.93 3.21 -8.38
CA HIS A 61 11.82 2.33 -8.00
C HIS A 61 11.93 1.86 -6.56
N LEU A 62 13.13 1.49 -6.08
CA LEU A 62 13.38 1.14 -4.69
C LEU A 62 13.01 2.31 -3.76
N ALA A 63 13.46 3.53 -4.09
CA ALA A 63 13.11 4.72 -3.30
C ALA A 63 11.59 4.99 -3.28
N PHE A 64 10.89 4.75 -4.41
CA PHE A 64 9.43 4.84 -4.45
C PHE A 64 8.78 3.80 -3.54
N MET A 65 9.18 2.53 -3.62
CA MET A 65 8.60 1.44 -2.81
C MET A 65 8.90 1.63 -1.32
N THR A 66 10.11 2.12 -0.97
CA THR A 66 10.46 2.47 0.42
C THR A 66 9.47 3.48 0.99
N ARG A 67 9.24 4.61 0.30
CA ARG A 67 8.28 5.63 0.75
C ARG A 67 6.84 5.09 0.88
N ARG A 68 6.44 4.14 0.03
CA ARG A 68 5.09 3.55 0.11
C ARG A 68 4.96 2.62 1.31
N LEU A 69 5.99 1.82 1.61
CA LEU A 69 5.99 0.94 2.76
C LEU A 69 6.09 1.73 4.08
N GLU A 70 6.97 2.73 4.15
CA GLU A 70 7.06 3.64 5.30
C GLU A 70 5.71 4.33 5.58
N TRP A 71 5.05 4.84 4.54
CA TRP A 71 3.74 5.46 4.68
C TRP A 71 2.69 4.47 5.21
N HIS A 72 2.71 3.23 4.73
CA HIS A 72 1.80 2.17 5.14
C HIS A 72 1.95 1.87 6.64
N HIS A 73 3.18 1.60 7.09
CA HIS A 73 3.48 1.35 8.50
C HIS A 73 3.11 2.54 9.41
N HIS A 74 3.47 3.78 9.01
CA HIS A 74 3.11 4.97 9.80
C HIS A 74 1.60 5.13 9.94
N HIS A 75 0.83 4.85 8.87
CA HIS A 75 -0.62 4.89 8.97
C HIS A 75 -1.19 3.86 9.94
N GLU A 76 -0.61 2.68 9.99
CA GLU A 76 -0.98 1.63 10.94
C GLU A 76 -0.62 2.03 12.37
N ASP A 77 0.61 2.44 12.60
CA ASP A 77 1.10 2.81 13.93
C ASP A 77 0.38 4.04 14.52
N ASP A 78 0.06 5.03 13.68
CA ASP A 78 -0.49 6.31 14.12
C ASP A 78 -2.02 6.32 14.17
N ASP A 79 -2.71 5.56 13.31
CA ASP A 79 -4.17 5.61 13.17
C ASP A 79 -4.85 4.26 13.49
N VAL A 80 -4.40 3.16 12.90
CA VAL A 80 -5.10 1.88 12.95
C VAL A 80 -4.87 1.17 14.30
N TRP A 81 -3.60 1.01 14.71
CA TRP A 81 -3.24 0.33 15.98
C TRP A 81 -3.80 1.03 17.21
N PRO A 82 -3.72 2.37 17.36
CA PRO A 82 -4.36 3.08 18.46
C PRO A 82 -5.87 2.89 18.52
N THR A 83 -6.53 2.86 17.37
CA THR A 83 -7.97 2.62 17.28
C THR A 83 -8.34 1.22 17.76
N LEU A 84 -7.60 0.19 17.31
CA LEU A 84 -7.81 -1.20 17.73
C LEU A 84 -7.53 -1.39 19.22
N ARG A 85 -6.41 -0.86 19.71
CA ARG A 85 -5.98 -0.96 21.12
C ARG A 85 -6.97 -0.28 22.07
N SER A 86 -7.53 0.86 21.66
CA SER A 86 -8.55 1.56 22.43
C SER A 86 -9.87 0.80 22.53
N ALA A 87 -10.27 0.11 21.47
CA ALA A 87 -11.51 -0.63 21.39
C ALA A 87 -11.42 -2.04 22.01
N ASP A 88 -10.26 -2.68 21.91
CA ASP A 88 -10.00 -4.02 22.43
C ASP A 88 -8.58 -4.08 23.01
N PRO A 89 -8.41 -3.76 24.33
CA PRO A 89 -7.09 -3.78 24.98
C PRO A 89 -6.40 -5.16 24.99
N SER A 90 -7.11 -6.26 24.72
CA SER A 90 -6.51 -7.59 24.61
C SER A 90 -5.61 -7.76 23.39
N LEU A 91 -5.68 -6.84 22.43
CA LEU A 91 -4.82 -6.81 21.24
C LEU A 91 -3.46 -6.14 21.51
N THR A 92 -3.22 -5.58 22.71
CA THR A 92 -2.03 -4.76 22.99
C THR A 92 -0.73 -5.51 22.65
N ASP A 93 -0.55 -6.73 23.15
CA ASP A 93 0.68 -7.50 22.94
C ASP A 93 0.90 -7.83 21.45
N LEU A 94 -0.18 -8.17 20.71
CA LEU A 94 -0.10 -8.42 19.27
C LEU A 94 0.32 -7.16 18.51
N LEU A 95 -0.26 -6.01 18.83
CA LEU A 95 0.04 -4.74 18.13
C LEU A 95 1.43 -4.21 18.48
N GLU A 96 1.92 -4.43 19.72
CA GLU A 96 3.31 -4.13 20.08
C GLU A 96 4.31 -5.01 19.31
N ASP A 97 3.98 -6.26 19.06
CA ASP A 97 4.78 -7.16 18.21
C ASP A 97 4.80 -6.67 16.74
N MET A 98 3.66 -6.17 16.21
CA MET A 98 3.60 -5.57 14.85
C MET A 98 4.48 -4.31 14.76
N GLU A 99 4.41 -3.40 15.76
CA GLU A 99 5.26 -2.21 15.85
C GLU A 99 6.76 -2.58 15.90
N GLN A 100 7.13 -3.67 16.58
CA GLN A 100 8.51 -4.18 16.58
C GLN A 100 8.92 -4.74 15.21
N ASP A 101 8.03 -5.38 14.48
CA ASP A 101 8.26 -5.82 13.09
C ASP A 101 8.50 -4.59 12.19
N HIS A 102 7.70 -3.53 12.32
CA HIS A 102 7.90 -2.26 11.61
C HIS A 102 9.30 -1.69 11.86
N GLY A 103 9.74 -1.60 13.11
CA GLY A 103 11.10 -1.14 13.44
C GLY A 103 12.22 -1.99 12.80
N ARG A 104 12.04 -3.31 12.67
CA ARG A 104 12.99 -4.18 11.97
C ARG A 104 12.99 -3.94 10.47
N LEU A 105 11.81 -3.76 9.88
CA LEU A 105 11.64 -3.46 8.46
C LEU A 105 12.21 -2.09 8.09
N GLU A 106 11.99 -1.05 8.92
CA GLU A 106 12.58 0.28 8.75
C GLU A 106 14.11 0.24 8.75
N HIS A 107 14.72 -0.54 9.66
CA HIS A 107 16.17 -0.73 9.65
C HIS A 107 16.66 -1.35 8.33
N LEU A 108 15.99 -2.37 7.82
CA LEU A 108 16.31 -2.99 6.54
C LEU A 108 16.08 -2.05 5.37
N LEU A 109 15.02 -1.25 5.40
CA LEU A 109 14.77 -0.21 4.40
C LEU A 109 15.90 0.82 4.37
N ALA A 110 16.35 1.29 5.52
CA ALA A 110 17.48 2.24 5.61
C ALA A 110 18.77 1.65 5.00
N VAL A 111 19.09 0.38 5.30
CA VAL A 111 20.26 -0.32 4.72
C VAL A 111 20.11 -0.48 3.21
N THR A 112 18.92 -0.84 2.72
CA THR A 112 18.67 -1.04 1.29
C THR A 112 18.60 0.26 0.51
N ALA A 113 18.27 1.38 1.12
CA ALA A 113 18.20 2.70 0.52
C ALA A 113 19.55 3.43 0.43
N ASP A 114 20.61 2.93 1.10
CA ASP A 114 21.94 3.57 1.12
C ASP A 114 22.62 3.54 -0.25
N ARG A 115 22.44 4.60 -1.03
CA ARG A 115 23.06 4.78 -2.36
C ARG A 115 24.60 4.94 -2.31
N GLY A 116 25.21 5.06 -1.13
CA GLY A 116 26.67 5.01 -0.93
C GLY A 116 27.23 3.60 -1.15
N VAL A 117 26.39 2.57 -1.09
CA VAL A 117 26.72 1.18 -1.36
C VAL A 117 26.14 0.77 -2.72
N ALA A 118 26.94 0.16 -3.60
CA ALA A 118 26.47 -0.29 -4.92
C ALA A 118 25.26 -1.24 -4.79
N LEU A 119 24.27 -1.15 -5.70
CA LEU A 119 23.00 -1.87 -5.61
C LEU A 119 23.19 -3.39 -5.46
N HIS A 120 24.10 -4.01 -6.23
CA HIS A 120 24.37 -5.45 -6.15
C HIS A 120 24.93 -5.89 -4.78
N ASN A 121 25.63 -5.01 -4.06
CA ASN A 121 26.13 -5.26 -2.71
C ASN A 121 25.02 -5.17 -1.66
N ARG A 122 23.91 -4.51 -1.96
CA ARG A 122 22.70 -4.42 -1.12
C ARG A 122 21.71 -5.58 -1.37
N ALA A 123 21.94 -6.41 -2.38
CA ALA A 123 21.08 -7.55 -2.70
C ALA A 123 20.84 -8.52 -1.53
N PRO A 124 21.82 -8.85 -0.65
CA PRO A 124 21.53 -9.65 0.55
C PRO A 124 20.51 -8.98 1.48
N ALA A 125 20.66 -7.68 1.76
CA ALA A 125 19.72 -6.93 2.60
C ALA A 125 18.33 -6.84 1.97
N LEU A 126 18.23 -6.69 0.64
CA LEU A 126 16.95 -6.74 -0.08
C LEU A 126 16.27 -8.12 0.01
N ARG A 127 17.04 -9.20 0.00
CA ARG A 127 16.49 -10.55 0.23
C ARG A 127 16.00 -10.75 1.66
N ASP A 128 16.69 -10.17 2.64
CA ASP A 128 16.26 -10.19 4.03
C ASP A 128 15.00 -9.35 4.19
N LEU A 129 14.94 -8.13 3.64
CA LEU A 129 13.77 -7.28 3.62
C LEU A 129 12.55 -8.00 3.01
N ARG A 130 12.72 -8.63 1.84
CA ARG A 130 11.66 -9.43 1.20
C ARG A 130 11.10 -10.51 2.13
N ARG A 131 11.99 -11.24 2.83
CA ARG A 131 11.59 -12.34 3.72
C ARG A 131 10.85 -11.83 4.95
N GLU A 132 11.41 -10.82 5.61
CA GLU A 132 10.80 -10.23 6.81
C GLU A 132 9.46 -9.56 6.49
N LEU A 133 9.39 -8.81 5.39
CA LEU A 133 8.15 -8.19 4.92
C LEU A 133 7.06 -9.24 4.62
N ALA A 134 7.39 -10.31 3.91
CA ALA A 134 6.41 -11.36 3.63
C ALA A 134 5.85 -11.99 4.92
N ALA A 135 6.72 -12.30 5.89
CA ALA A 135 6.33 -12.89 7.16
C ALA A 135 5.47 -11.92 8.00
N HIS A 136 5.83 -10.63 8.03
CA HIS A 136 5.06 -9.59 8.69
C HIS A 136 3.65 -9.47 8.10
N LEU A 137 3.53 -9.27 6.78
CA LEU A 137 2.24 -9.13 6.11
C LEU A 137 1.36 -10.38 6.23
N ASP A 138 1.94 -11.59 6.20
CA ASP A 138 1.21 -12.84 6.41
C ASP A 138 0.61 -12.91 7.82
N ARG A 139 1.38 -12.50 8.84
CA ARG A 139 0.93 -12.45 10.24
C ARG A 139 -0.14 -11.39 10.44
N GLU A 140 0.04 -10.21 9.89
CA GLU A 140 -0.91 -9.12 9.96
C GLU A 140 -2.26 -9.51 9.34
N GLU A 141 -2.25 -10.09 8.15
CA GLU A 141 -3.46 -10.58 7.48
C GLU A 141 -4.17 -11.68 8.27
N ALA A 142 -3.42 -12.55 8.93
CA ALA A 142 -3.98 -13.65 9.70
C ALA A 142 -4.55 -13.20 11.06
N GLU A 143 -3.87 -12.28 11.76
CA GLU A 143 -4.15 -11.99 13.16
C GLU A 143 -4.82 -10.62 13.37
N VAL A 144 -4.44 -9.58 12.58
CA VAL A 144 -4.94 -8.19 12.76
C VAL A 144 -6.15 -7.89 11.88
N VAL A 145 -6.18 -8.35 10.62
CA VAL A 145 -7.31 -8.12 9.69
C VAL A 145 -8.66 -8.54 10.28
N PRO A 146 -8.81 -9.68 10.98
CA PRO A 146 -10.07 -10.02 11.64
C PRO A 146 -10.52 -9.00 12.69
N ALA A 147 -9.57 -8.38 13.41
CA ALA A 147 -9.86 -7.35 14.40
C ALA A 147 -10.28 -6.04 13.70
N ILE A 148 -9.60 -5.62 12.63
CA ILE A 148 -9.99 -4.46 11.82
C ILE A 148 -11.44 -4.59 11.35
N ARG A 149 -11.79 -5.73 10.75
CA ARG A 149 -13.16 -6.00 10.25
C ARG A 149 -14.22 -6.01 11.34
N ARG A 150 -13.86 -6.34 12.56
CA ARG A 150 -14.79 -6.38 13.71
C ARG A 150 -14.96 -5.00 14.36
N ILE A 151 -13.91 -4.18 14.37
CA ILE A 151 -13.81 -2.99 15.20
C ILE A 151 -13.98 -1.70 14.41
N ILE A 152 -13.35 -1.59 13.26
CA ILE A 152 -13.33 -0.35 12.47
C ILE A 152 -14.51 -0.34 11.50
N PRO A 153 -15.45 0.63 11.60
CA PRO A 153 -16.56 0.70 10.66
C PRO A 153 -16.11 1.20 9.29
N ALA A 154 -16.81 0.81 8.22
CA ALA A 154 -16.55 1.21 6.85
C ALA A 154 -16.40 2.73 6.66
N SER A 155 -17.22 3.53 7.38
CA SER A 155 -17.16 4.99 7.31
C SER A 155 -15.88 5.60 7.87
N ALA A 156 -15.28 4.98 8.92
CA ALA A 156 -14.00 5.43 9.47
C ALA A 156 -12.84 5.01 8.55
N TRP A 157 -12.90 3.81 7.98
CA TRP A 157 -11.91 3.32 7.02
C TRP A 157 -11.83 4.19 5.76
N ALA A 158 -13.00 4.58 5.22
CA ALA A 158 -13.08 5.44 4.04
C ALA A 158 -12.39 6.81 4.24
N LEU A 159 -12.37 7.35 5.46
CA LEU A 159 -11.63 8.59 5.77
C LEU A 159 -10.11 8.40 5.70
N GLY A 160 -9.61 7.21 6.05
CA GLY A 160 -8.20 6.83 5.86
C GLY A 160 -7.84 6.76 4.37
N ASP A 161 -8.68 6.12 3.56
CA ASP A 161 -8.50 6.04 2.10
C ASP A 161 -8.48 7.43 1.45
N GLU A 162 -9.37 8.35 1.87
CA GLU A 162 -9.38 9.73 1.38
C GLU A 162 -8.09 10.47 1.72
N ARG A 163 -7.56 10.30 2.94
CA ARG A 163 -6.26 10.87 3.34
C ARG A 163 -5.13 10.29 2.50
N PHE A 164 -5.07 8.98 2.32
CA PHE A 164 -4.10 8.34 1.43
C PHE A 164 -4.12 8.95 0.03
N GLN A 165 -5.30 9.09 -0.57
CA GLN A 165 -5.43 9.68 -1.90
C GLN A 165 -4.96 11.15 -1.95
N ALA A 166 -5.18 11.91 -0.88
CA ALA A 166 -4.73 13.30 -0.79
C ALA A 166 -3.19 13.39 -0.67
N GLU A 167 -2.57 12.47 0.07
CA GLU A 167 -1.13 12.45 0.34
C GLU A 167 -0.28 11.90 -0.80
N LEU A 168 -0.87 11.19 -1.77
CA LEU A 168 -0.13 10.65 -2.93
C LEU A 168 0.63 11.73 -3.71
N GLY A 169 0.12 12.96 -3.77
CA GLY A 169 0.81 14.08 -4.42
C GLY A 169 1.35 13.74 -5.81
N ALA A 170 2.65 13.94 -6.01
CA ALA A 170 3.35 13.64 -7.27
C ALA A 170 3.41 12.12 -7.58
N ASP A 171 3.36 11.26 -6.57
CA ASP A 171 3.42 9.81 -6.72
C ASP A 171 2.09 9.19 -7.19
N ARG A 172 1.01 9.98 -7.30
CA ARG A 172 -0.33 9.48 -7.69
C ARG A 172 -0.32 8.71 -9.01
N ALA A 173 0.34 9.26 -10.02
CA ALA A 173 0.37 8.65 -11.36
C ALA A 173 1.08 7.30 -11.35
N ILE A 174 2.24 7.22 -10.70
CA ILE A 174 3.01 5.98 -10.59
C ILE A 174 2.28 4.95 -9.70
N THR A 175 1.72 5.37 -8.56
CA THR A 175 0.94 4.49 -7.67
C THR A 175 -0.27 3.89 -8.40
N LEU A 176 -1.09 4.71 -9.07
CA LEU A 176 -2.23 4.21 -9.86
C LEU A 176 -1.79 3.24 -10.95
N THR A 177 -0.66 3.49 -11.58
CA THR A 177 -0.17 2.63 -12.66
C THR A 177 0.27 1.27 -12.14
N TRP A 178 0.93 1.21 -10.98
CA TRP A 178 1.27 -0.04 -10.30
C TRP A 178 0.03 -0.80 -9.85
N ILE A 179 -0.94 -0.13 -9.21
CA ILE A 179 -2.21 -0.76 -8.81
C ILE A 179 -2.90 -1.37 -10.03
N ILE A 180 -3.10 -0.59 -11.09
CA ILE A 180 -3.79 -1.05 -12.30
C ILE A 180 -3.04 -2.22 -12.97
N GLY A 181 -1.70 -2.16 -12.96
CA GLY A 181 -0.84 -3.20 -13.53
C GLY A 181 -0.98 -4.55 -12.80
N HIS A 182 -1.22 -4.56 -11.50
CA HIS A 182 -1.40 -5.76 -10.69
C HIS A 182 -2.81 -6.37 -10.78
N LEU A 183 -3.80 -5.58 -11.19
CA LEU A 183 -5.15 -6.11 -11.32
C LEU A 183 -5.27 -7.13 -12.47
N PRO A 184 -5.96 -8.26 -12.26
CA PRO A 184 -6.30 -9.17 -13.35
C PRO A 184 -7.18 -8.47 -14.40
N PRO A 185 -7.16 -8.90 -15.67
CA PRO A 185 -7.80 -8.18 -16.77
C PRO A 185 -9.25 -7.76 -16.54
N PRO A 186 -10.14 -8.58 -15.96
CA PRO A 186 -11.52 -8.15 -15.68
C PRO A 186 -11.57 -7.00 -14.65
N ALA A 187 -10.90 -7.14 -13.50
CA ALA A 187 -10.88 -6.13 -12.45
C ALA A 187 -10.18 -4.85 -12.92
N ARG A 188 -9.15 -4.96 -13.75
CA ARG A 188 -8.48 -3.82 -14.40
C ARG A 188 -9.45 -3.01 -15.25
N ALA A 189 -10.28 -3.68 -16.04
CA ALA A 189 -11.27 -3.03 -16.90
C ALA A 189 -12.33 -2.30 -16.07
N GLU A 190 -12.83 -2.94 -15.02
CA GLU A 190 -13.79 -2.36 -14.07
C GLU A 190 -13.19 -1.14 -13.35
N PHE A 191 -12.01 -1.26 -12.79
CA PHE A 191 -11.32 -0.15 -12.12
C PHE A 191 -11.10 1.04 -13.06
N LEU A 192 -10.64 0.78 -14.29
CA LEU A 192 -10.46 1.84 -15.29
C LEU A 192 -11.79 2.52 -15.65
N ALA A 193 -12.91 1.82 -15.59
CA ALA A 193 -14.23 2.42 -15.85
C ALA A 193 -14.65 3.40 -14.74
N THR A 194 -14.18 3.23 -13.50
CA THR A 194 -14.49 4.14 -12.39
C THR A 194 -13.72 5.46 -12.47
N LEU A 195 -12.57 5.49 -13.18
CA LEU A 195 -11.74 6.68 -13.28
C LEU A 195 -12.38 7.77 -14.14
N PRO A 196 -12.20 9.06 -13.79
CA PRO A 196 -12.60 10.18 -14.63
C PRO A 196 -12.02 10.05 -16.05
N PRO A 197 -12.77 10.43 -17.11
CA PRO A 197 -12.33 10.26 -18.51
C PRO A 197 -10.94 10.85 -18.80
N ALA A 198 -10.62 12.01 -18.21
CA ALA A 198 -9.31 12.66 -18.37
C ALA A 198 -8.18 11.81 -17.75
N VAL A 199 -8.38 11.27 -16.55
CA VAL A 199 -7.40 10.42 -15.85
C VAL A 199 -7.18 9.12 -16.64
N ARG A 200 -8.27 8.51 -17.11
CA ARG A 200 -8.22 7.30 -17.95
C ARG A 200 -7.48 7.58 -19.30
N GLY A 201 -7.67 8.77 -19.87
CA GLY A 201 -6.94 9.23 -21.04
C GLY A 201 -5.44 9.31 -20.78
N LEU A 202 -5.02 10.00 -19.71
CA LEU A 202 -3.62 10.12 -19.30
C LEU A 202 -2.99 8.75 -18.99
N TYR A 203 -3.72 7.88 -18.30
CA TYR A 203 -3.25 6.51 -18.05
C TYR A 203 -2.92 5.80 -19.36
N ARG A 204 -3.83 5.82 -20.35
CA ARG A 204 -3.66 5.09 -21.63
C ARG A 204 -2.55 5.65 -22.51
N THR A 205 -2.39 6.97 -22.54
CA THR A 205 -1.53 7.65 -23.51
C THR A 205 -0.15 8.05 -22.95
N VAL A 206 -0.02 8.18 -21.64
CA VAL A 206 1.22 8.63 -20.99
C VAL A 206 1.69 7.62 -19.95
N TRP A 207 0.92 7.39 -18.90
CA TRP A 207 1.43 6.67 -17.73
C TRP A 207 1.72 5.19 -17.99
N ARG A 208 0.79 4.47 -18.62
CA ARG A 208 0.99 3.06 -18.96
C ARG A 208 2.15 2.82 -19.94
N PRO A 209 2.31 3.56 -21.05
CA PRO A 209 3.48 3.42 -21.91
C PRO A 209 4.81 3.68 -21.18
N ASP A 210 4.85 4.70 -20.31
CA ASP A 210 6.02 5.02 -19.51
C ASP A 210 6.34 3.89 -18.53
N HIS A 211 5.33 3.39 -17.83
CA HIS A 211 5.44 2.28 -16.91
C HIS A 211 5.96 1.00 -17.60
N ILE A 212 5.41 0.63 -18.75
CA ILE A 212 5.88 -0.51 -19.53
C ILE A 212 7.36 -0.35 -19.89
N ARG A 213 7.79 0.88 -20.28
CA ARG A 213 9.21 1.13 -20.57
C ARG A 213 10.08 0.95 -19.34
N GLN A 214 9.67 1.48 -18.18
CA GLN A 214 10.40 1.34 -16.92
C GLN A 214 10.47 -0.11 -16.46
N VAL A 215 9.36 -0.85 -16.45
CA VAL A 215 9.34 -2.27 -16.09
C VAL A 215 10.22 -3.10 -17.03
N ARG A 216 10.20 -2.81 -18.34
CA ARG A 216 11.07 -3.48 -19.30
C ARG A 216 12.55 -3.20 -19.05
N LEU A 217 12.89 -1.97 -18.69
CA LEU A 217 14.27 -1.57 -18.37
C LEU A 217 14.76 -2.26 -17.09
N MET A 218 13.94 -2.28 -16.04
CA MET A 218 14.30 -2.87 -14.75
C MET A 218 14.33 -4.39 -14.77
N TYR A 219 13.32 -5.01 -15.36
CA TYR A 219 13.02 -6.45 -15.18
C TYR A 219 12.95 -7.26 -16.47
N GLY A 220 13.17 -6.63 -17.61
CA GLY A 220 13.15 -7.29 -18.91
C GLY A 220 11.77 -7.33 -19.58
N ALA A 221 11.76 -7.87 -20.82
CA ALA A 221 10.57 -7.84 -21.68
C ALA A 221 9.41 -8.72 -21.14
N ASP A 222 9.73 -9.80 -20.47
CA ASP A 222 8.73 -10.78 -19.99
C ASP A 222 7.91 -10.20 -18.85
N ALA A 223 8.53 -9.48 -17.92
CA ALA A 223 7.84 -8.79 -16.84
C ALA A 223 6.86 -7.70 -17.35
N ALA A 224 7.13 -7.10 -18.48
CA ALA A 224 6.28 -6.08 -19.08
C ALA A 224 5.10 -6.62 -19.90
N ARG A 225 5.00 -7.93 -20.15
CA ARG A 225 3.92 -8.51 -20.98
C ARG A 225 2.56 -8.57 -20.29
N SER A 226 2.55 -8.62 -18.97
CA SER A 226 1.33 -8.71 -18.16
C SER A 226 0.65 -7.35 -17.90
N LEU A 227 1.34 -6.26 -18.19
CA LEU A 227 0.88 -4.89 -17.99
C LEU A 227 0.09 -4.39 -19.21
#